data_b0ae85d19c0d0b9812d8cf3e51502ec9
#
_entry.id   b0ae85d19c0d0b9812d8cf3e51502ec9
#
_cell.length_a   1.000
_cell.length_b   1.000
_cell.length_c   1.000
_cell.angle_alpha   90.00
_cell.angle_beta   90.00
_cell.angle_gamma   90.00
#
_symmetry.space_group_name_H-M   'P 1'
#
loop_
_entity.id
_entity.type
_entity.pdbx_description
1 polymer ?
#
loop_
_entity_poly.entity_id
_entity_poly.type
_entity_poly.pdbx_seq_one_letter_code
_entity_poly.pdbx_strand_id
1 'polypeptide(L)'
;MIDLEISNTVSEEKLAHYLNLTKMAREKATPIPEEGSPEASQLKIMLRMADDYASDAKHFMENGDYVRAFGAINYAHAWIDAGVKLRLL
;
A
#
# COMPACT_ATOMS: atom_id res chain seq x y z
N MET A 1 -2.24 -14.24 -33.45
CA MET A 1 -1.43 -13.01 -33.29
C MET A 1 -1.57 -12.52 -31.85
N ILE A 2 -0.46 -12.31 -31.20
CA ILE A 2 -0.48 -11.78 -29.84
C ILE A 2 -0.68 -10.28 -29.97
N ASP A 3 -1.73 -9.79 -29.35
CA ASP A 3 -1.97 -8.37 -29.24
C ASP A 3 -1.07 -7.81 -28.13
N LEU A 4 -0.01 -7.12 -28.53
CA LEU A 4 0.91 -6.47 -27.60
C LEU A 4 0.40 -5.09 -27.26
N GLU A 5 -0.75 -5.04 -26.62
CA GLU A 5 -1.27 -3.77 -26.14
C GLU A 5 -0.46 -3.31 -24.94
N ILE A 6 0.31 -2.25 -25.11
CA ILE A 6 1.04 -1.62 -24.04
C ILE A 6 0.16 -0.54 -23.44
N SER A 7 -0.32 -0.81 -22.21
CA SER A 7 -1.06 0.20 -21.46
C SER A 7 -0.07 1.10 -20.72
N ASN A 8 -0.05 2.38 -21.07
CA ASN A 8 0.73 3.41 -20.39
C ASN A 8 -0.14 4.32 -19.51
N THR A 9 -1.36 3.89 -19.26
CA THR A 9 -2.32 4.63 -18.44
C THR A 9 -2.86 3.73 -17.34
N VAL A 10 -3.24 4.34 -16.23
CA VAL A 10 -3.89 3.67 -15.10
C VAL A 10 -5.35 4.09 -15.09
N SER A 11 -6.27 3.11 -15.21
CA SER A 11 -7.69 3.39 -15.13
C SER A 11 -8.13 3.70 -13.70
N GLU A 12 -9.21 4.46 -13.58
CA GLU A 12 -9.84 4.74 -12.30
C GLU A 12 -10.26 3.44 -11.59
N GLU A 13 -10.81 2.49 -12.33
CA GLU A 13 -11.25 1.19 -11.79
C GLU A 13 -10.07 0.39 -11.22
N LYS A 14 -8.95 0.37 -11.93
CA LYS A 14 -7.75 -0.33 -11.49
C LYS A 14 -7.19 0.32 -10.23
N LEU A 15 -7.12 1.64 -10.21
CA LEU A 15 -6.65 2.39 -9.04
C LEU A 15 -7.55 2.12 -7.83
N ALA A 16 -8.86 2.21 -8.00
CA ALA A 16 -9.83 1.94 -6.93
C ALA A 16 -9.68 0.54 -6.37
N HIS A 17 -9.45 -0.45 -7.25
CA HIS A 17 -9.23 -1.83 -6.83
C HIS A 17 -8.01 -1.97 -5.91
N TYR A 18 -6.88 -1.38 -6.29
CA TYR A 18 -5.65 -1.46 -5.48
C TYR A 18 -5.75 -0.65 -4.20
N LEU A 19 -6.42 0.50 -4.21
CA LEU A 19 -6.70 1.26 -3.00
C LEU A 19 -7.49 0.42 -2.01
N ASN A 20 -8.52 -0.28 -2.50
CA ASN A 20 -9.35 -1.13 -1.66
C ASN A 20 -8.58 -2.33 -1.11
N LEU A 21 -7.76 -2.99 -1.94
CA LEU A 21 -6.93 -4.11 -1.49
C LEU A 21 -5.98 -3.70 -0.36
N THR A 22 -5.34 -2.55 -0.50
CA THR A 22 -4.41 -2.04 0.51
C THR A 22 -5.14 -1.65 1.79
N LYS A 23 -6.31 -1.02 1.67
CA LYS A 23 -7.15 -0.70 2.81
C LYS A 23 -7.53 -1.95 3.59
N MET A 24 -7.98 -3.00 2.90
CA MET A 24 -8.34 -4.27 3.53
C MET A 24 -7.14 -4.93 4.21
N ALA A 25 -5.98 -4.93 3.56
CA ALA A 25 -4.75 -5.47 4.13
C ALA A 25 -4.35 -4.70 5.40
N ARG A 26 -4.45 -3.37 5.37
CA ARG A 26 -4.14 -2.54 6.53
C ARG A 26 -5.08 -2.80 7.70
N GLU A 27 -6.37 -2.95 7.43
CA GLU A 27 -7.37 -3.25 8.45
C GLU A 27 -7.17 -4.62 9.10
N LYS A 28 -6.66 -5.59 8.35
CA LYS A 28 -6.37 -6.94 8.84
C LYS A 28 -5.01 -7.04 9.55
N ALA A 29 -4.16 -6.04 9.39
CA ALA A 29 -2.83 -6.05 9.97
C ALA A 29 -2.90 -6.05 11.50
N THR A 30 -2.47 -7.15 12.11
CA THR A 30 -2.48 -7.33 13.56
C THR A 30 -1.05 -7.51 14.05
N PRO A 31 -0.53 -6.59 14.89
CA PRO A 31 0.82 -6.70 15.41
C PRO A 31 1.05 -8.00 16.20
N ILE A 32 2.14 -8.71 15.88
CA ILE A 32 2.56 -9.91 16.59
C ILE A 32 3.49 -9.56 17.77
N PRO A 33 4.47 -8.62 17.62
CA PRO A 33 5.38 -8.31 18.71
C PRO A 33 4.68 -7.72 19.93
N GLU A 34 5.20 -8.01 21.09
CA GLU A 34 4.72 -7.41 22.33
C GLU A 34 4.94 -5.89 22.32
N GLU A 35 3.95 -5.17 22.85
CA GLU A 35 4.06 -3.73 23.01
C GLU A 35 5.28 -3.38 23.86
N GLY A 36 6.03 -2.35 23.41
CA GLY A 36 7.26 -1.93 24.08
C GLY A 36 8.51 -2.67 23.63
N SER A 37 8.39 -3.72 22.80
CA SER A 37 9.56 -4.42 22.24
C SER A 37 10.21 -3.61 21.12
N PRO A 38 11.51 -3.84 20.80
CA PRO A 38 12.15 -3.22 19.64
C PRO A 38 11.42 -3.53 18.34
N GLU A 39 10.93 -4.76 18.17
CA GLU A 39 10.21 -5.21 16.99
C GLU A 39 8.87 -4.48 16.84
N ALA A 40 8.19 -4.20 17.94
CA ALA A 40 6.95 -3.42 17.92
C ALA A 40 7.23 -1.98 17.46
N SER A 41 8.33 -1.39 17.88
CA SER A 41 8.74 -0.05 17.43
C SER A 41 9.08 -0.02 15.95
N GLN A 42 9.77 -1.03 15.44
CA GLN A 42 10.08 -1.18 14.02
C GLN A 42 8.80 -1.33 13.20
N LEU A 43 7.86 -2.14 13.67
CA LEU A 43 6.58 -2.33 13.01
C LEU A 43 5.77 -1.03 12.94
N LYS A 44 5.77 -0.23 13.99
CA LYS A 44 5.09 1.08 14.00
C LYS A 44 5.62 1.99 12.89
N ILE A 45 6.95 1.99 12.67
CA ILE A 45 7.55 2.77 11.58
C ILE A 45 7.06 2.25 10.23
N MET A 46 7.04 0.94 10.03
CA MET A 46 6.59 0.31 8.78
C MET A 46 5.14 0.64 8.48
N LEU A 47 4.26 0.53 9.47
CA LEU A 47 2.84 0.84 9.31
C LEU A 47 2.60 2.32 9.07
N ARG A 48 3.41 3.19 9.69
CA ARG A 48 3.35 4.63 9.42
C ARG A 48 3.74 4.93 7.99
N MET A 49 4.77 4.28 7.46
CA MET A 49 5.17 4.43 6.06
C MET A 49 4.02 3.99 5.14
N ALA A 50 3.38 2.86 5.43
CA ALA A 50 2.22 2.41 4.68
C ALA A 50 1.09 3.43 4.69
N ASP A 51 0.77 3.97 5.87
CA ASP A 51 -0.32 4.95 6.02
C ASP A 51 0.00 6.27 5.30
N ASP A 52 1.24 6.74 5.37
CA ASP A 52 1.66 7.97 4.69
C ASP A 52 1.57 7.82 3.17
N TYR A 53 2.05 6.70 2.61
CA TYR A 53 1.95 6.45 1.17
C TYR A 53 0.50 6.24 0.72
N ALA A 54 -0.34 5.61 1.54
CA ALA A 54 -1.76 5.48 1.23
C ALA A 54 -2.46 6.85 1.21
N SER A 55 -2.09 7.74 2.13
CA SER A 55 -2.57 9.13 2.14
C SER A 55 -2.13 9.88 0.89
N ASP A 56 -0.86 9.74 0.49
CA ASP A 56 -0.34 10.32 -0.74
C ASP A 56 -1.09 9.82 -1.97
N ALA A 57 -1.41 8.54 -2.01
CA ALA A 57 -2.16 7.95 -3.11
C ALA A 57 -3.53 8.60 -3.28
N LYS A 58 -4.24 8.84 -2.18
CA LYS A 58 -5.53 9.53 -2.21
C LYS A 58 -5.40 10.94 -2.72
N HIS A 59 -4.38 11.65 -2.27
CA HIS A 59 -4.10 13.02 -2.69
C HIS A 59 -3.83 13.09 -4.20
N PHE A 60 -2.98 12.21 -4.72
CA PHE A 60 -2.71 12.12 -6.15
C PHE A 60 -3.97 11.80 -6.95
N MET A 61 -4.78 10.87 -6.47
CA MET A 61 -6.04 10.50 -7.13
C MET A 61 -6.99 11.70 -7.20
N GLU A 62 -7.14 12.45 -6.12
CA GLU A 62 -7.99 13.64 -6.07
C GLU A 62 -7.53 14.72 -7.04
N ASN A 63 -6.24 14.78 -7.35
CA ASN A 63 -5.67 15.71 -8.30
C ASN A 63 -5.63 15.15 -9.74
N GLY A 64 -6.21 13.98 -9.97
CA GLY A 64 -6.25 13.36 -11.30
C GLY A 64 -4.94 12.70 -11.72
N ASP A 65 -3.97 12.58 -10.83
CA ASP A 65 -2.68 11.95 -11.11
C ASP A 65 -2.72 10.47 -10.74
N TYR A 66 -3.36 9.69 -11.59
CA TYR A 66 -3.58 8.27 -11.34
C TYR A 66 -2.30 7.44 -11.42
N VAL A 67 -1.33 7.87 -12.19
CA VAL A 67 -0.05 7.17 -12.30
C VAL A 67 0.71 7.25 -10.99
N ARG A 68 0.84 8.43 -10.39
CA ARG A 68 1.49 8.59 -9.10
C ARG A 68 0.68 7.96 -7.97
N ALA A 69 -0.64 8.07 -8.03
CA ALA A 69 -1.52 7.40 -7.05
C ALA A 69 -1.31 5.90 -7.06
N PHE A 70 -1.22 5.28 -8.24
CA PHE A 70 -0.97 3.85 -8.39
C PHE A 70 0.40 3.45 -7.82
N GLY A 71 1.44 4.20 -8.12
CA GLY A 71 2.77 3.98 -7.55
C GLY A 71 2.78 4.08 -6.03
N ALA A 72 2.16 5.11 -5.48
CA ALA A 72 2.09 5.33 -4.04
C ALA A 72 1.33 4.22 -3.33
N ILE A 73 0.20 3.76 -3.87
CA ILE A 73 -0.58 2.70 -3.20
C ILE A 73 0.12 1.34 -3.25
N ASN A 74 0.84 1.04 -4.34
CA ASN A 74 1.64 -0.18 -4.40
C ASN A 74 2.80 -0.12 -3.40
N TYR A 75 3.41 1.05 -3.22
CA TYR A 75 4.47 1.22 -2.23
C TYR A 75 3.94 1.06 -0.81
N ALA A 76 2.75 1.62 -0.53
CA ALA A 76 2.07 1.43 0.76
C ALA A 76 1.81 -0.05 1.05
N HIS A 77 1.29 -0.77 0.05
CA HIS A 77 1.00 -2.20 0.17
C HIS A 77 2.26 -3.01 0.45
N ALA A 78 3.38 -2.65 -0.18
CA ALA A 78 4.67 -3.32 0.01
C ALA A 78 5.15 -3.25 1.47
N TRP A 79 4.91 -2.14 2.17
CA TRP A 79 5.26 -2.03 3.59
C TRP A 79 4.47 -3.01 4.46
N ILE A 80 3.18 -3.21 4.14
CA ILE A 80 2.34 -4.18 4.85
C ILE A 80 2.81 -5.61 4.56
N ASP A 81 3.08 -5.92 3.29
CA ASP A 81 3.59 -7.23 2.88
C ASP A 81 4.92 -7.56 3.55
N ALA A 82 5.81 -6.59 3.66
CA ALA A 82 7.08 -6.74 4.36
C ALA A 82 6.86 -7.12 5.83
N GLY A 83 5.90 -6.48 6.49
CA GLY A 83 5.54 -6.81 7.87
C GLY A 83 5.08 -8.26 8.01
N VAL A 84 4.27 -8.73 7.07
CA VAL A 84 3.81 -10.12 7.05
C VAL A 84 4.98 -11.08 6.83
N LYS A 85 5.83 -10.81 5.86
CA LYS A 85 6.98 -11.65 5.54
C LYS A 85 8.00 -11.74 6.68
N LEU A 86 8.17 -10.66 7.42
CA LEU A 86 9.05 -10.63 8.58
C LEU A 86 8.38 -11.16 9.84
N ARG A 87 7.16 -11.64 9.74
CA ARG A 87 6.36 -12.17 10.84
C ARG A 87 6.13 -11.15 11.97
N LEU A 88 5.96 -9.89 11.59
CA LEU A 88 5.60 -8.81 12.50
C LEU A 88 4.09 -8.55 12.51
N LEU A 89 3.43 -9.06 11.47
CA LEU A 89 1.97 -8.97 11.29
C LEU A 89 1.36 -10.34 11.10
#